data_a8d28166a4182535e2461876b1523362
#
_entry.id   a8d28166a4182535e2461876b1523362
#
_cell.length_a   1.000
_cell.length_b   1.000
_cell.length_c   1.000
_cell.angle_alpha   90.00
_cell.angle_beta   90.00
_cell.angle_gamma   90.00
#
_symmetry.space_group_name_H-M   'P 1'
#
loop_
_entity.id
_entity.type
_entity.pdbx_description
1 polymer ?
#
loop_
_entity_poly.entity_id
_entity_poly.type
_entity_poly.pdbx_seq_one_letter_code
_entity_poly.pdbx_strand_id
1 'polypeptide(L)'
;VNFCEFDRFATESYCAVHDVSPDLNLGDITKVDETKIAPFNMICGGSPCQDFSVAGAQAGSKWRCKDCEHEYNPLTVHWSTRHKCPNCGGENLDKTRSSLLVEWLRIIRANKPNWGIYENVKNIVGKKFADTFKMFVDELDEYGYNTYYQVLNAKDYGIPQNRERVYVILIRKELDNGKFKFPEPFDNGLRLKDMLEDEVDDKYYINTPKAQELISDLISSGKLDDASIPKV
;
A
#
# COMPACT_ATOMS: atom_id res chain seq x y z
N VAL A 1 13.07 3.50 16.09
CA VAL A 1 12.16 3.28 14.94
C VAL A 1 11.75 4.65 14.42
N ASN A 2 12.00 4.92 13.13
CA ASN A 2 11.50 6.13 12.48
C ASN A 2 10.36 5.76 11.54
N PHE A 3 9.47 6.70 11.24
CA PHE A 3 8.42 6.52 10.24
C PHE A 3 8.23 7.79 9.40
N CYS A 4 7.56 7.68 8.27
CA CYS A 4 7.23 8.79 7.38
C CYS A 4 5.72 8.85 7.19
N GLU A 5 5.09 9.89 7.70
CA GLU A 5 3.67 10.18 7.51
C GLU A 5 3.45 11.70 7.49
N PHE A 6 2.80 12.21 6.47
CA PHE A 6 2.54 13.65 6.37
C PHE A 6 1.15 14.05 6.89
N ASP A 7 0.21 13.09 6.97
CA ASP A 7 -1.11 13.34 7.52
C ASP A 7 -1.08 13.34 9.05
N ARG A 8 -1.61 14.39 9.65
CA ARG A 8 -1.61 14.57 11.12
C ARG A 8 -2.37 13.45 11.82
N PHE A 9 -3.55 13.10 11.35
CA PHE A 9 -4.41 12.12 12.01
C PHE A 9 -3.84 10.69 11.88
N ALA A 10 -3.25 10.39 10.72
CA ALA A 10 -2.55 9.13 10.54
C ALA A 10 -1.31 9.04 11.45
N THR A 11 -0.57 10.15 11.62
CA THR A 11 0.54 10.25 12.58
C THR A 11 0.08 10.00 14.02
N GLU A 12 -1.00 10.66 14.46
CA GLU A 12 -1.57 10.48 15.80
C GLU A 12 -2.01 9.02 16.03
N SER A 13 -2.69 8.41 15.05
CA SER A 13 -3.08 7.00 15.09
C SER A 13 -1.88 6.07 15.16
N TYR A 14 -0.85 6.30 14.33
CA TYR A 14 0.36 5.48 14.33
C TYR A 14 1.05 5.53 15.69
N CYS A 15 1.23 6.74 16.24
CA CYS A 15 1.85 6.92 17.55
C CYS A 15 1.08 6.22 18.66
N ALA A 16 -0.25 6.31 18.65
CA ALA A 16 -1.11 5.66 19.64
C ALA A 16 -1.07 4.12 19.57
N VAL A 17 -1.08 3.56 18.35
CA VAL A 17 -1.07 2.09 18.14
C VAL A 17 0.28 1.49 18.50
N HIS A 18 1.37 2.19 18.21
CA HIS A 18 2.73 1.67 18.36
C HIS A 18 3.45 2.18 19.61
N ASP A 19 2.80 3.03 20.42
CA ASP A 19 3.37 3.64 21.62
C ASP A 19 4.72 4.31 21.34
N VAL A 20 4.76 5.16 20.31
CA VAL A 20 5.96 5.86 19.86
C VAL A 20 5.78 7.37 19.85
N SER A 21 6.89 8.11 20.07
CA SER A 21 6.86 9.58 20.02
C SER A 21 6.62 10.08 18.58
N PRO A 22 5.82 11.14 18.39
CA PRO A 22 5.68 11.82 17.11
C PRO A 22 7.00 12.43 16.60
N ASP A 23 7.99 12.67 17.46
CA ASP A 23 9.31 13.17 17.08
C ASP A 23 10.09 12.18 16.18
N LEU A 24 9.66 10.92 16.14
CA LEU A 24 10.23 9.89 15.26
C LEU A 24 9.67 9.96 13.83
N ASN A 25 8.67 10.84 13.58
CA ASN A 25 8.12 11.06 12.28
C ASN A 25 9.03 11.93 11.41
N LEU A 26 9.53 11.37 10.31
CA LEU A 26 10.34 12.09 9.32
C LEU A 26 9.49 12.92 8.33
N GLY A 27 8.16 12.84 8.44
CA GLY A 27 7.21 13.59 7.63
C GLY A 27 7.08 13.06 6.21
N ASP A 28 7.01 13.98 5.25
CA ASP A 28 6.84 13.67 3.83
C ASP A 28 8.08 12.95 3.27
N ILE A 29 7.91 11.70 2.86
CA ILE A 29 9.00 10.86 2.33
C ILE A 29 9.73 11.49 1.14
N THR A 30 9.06 12.35 0.37
CA THR A 30 9.67 13.04 -0.78
C THR A 30 10.70 14.09 -0.37
N LYS A 31 10.67 14.52 0.90
CA LYS A 31 11.56 15.53 1.49
C LYS A 31 12.61 14.94 2.40
N VAL A 32 12.52 13.66 2.70
CA VAL A 32 13.49 12.98 3.56
C VAL A 32 14.84 12.88 2.87
N ASP A 33 15.88 13.32 3.55
CA ASP A 33 17.27 13.09 3.14
C ASP A 33 17.67 11.68 3.58
N GLU A 34 17.72 10.77 2.62
CA GLU A 34 18.02 9.37 2.84
C GLU A 34 19.39 9.11 3.47
N THR A 35 20.32 10.08 3.38
CA THR A 35 21.67 9.95 3.94
C THR A 35 21.72 10.28 5.43
N LYS A 36 20.67 10.91 5.96
CA LYS A 36 20.57 11.32 7.37
C LYS A 36 19.69 10.40 8.20
N ILE A 37 19.10 9.38 7.60
CA ILE A 37 18.31 8.40 8.35
C ILE A 37 19.26 7.57 9.23
N ALA A 38 18.89 7.42 10.52
CA ALA A 38 19.63 6.52 11.40
C ALA A 38 19.64 5.09 10.84
N PRO A 39 20.73 4.34 10.98
CA PRO A 39 20.83 2.96 10.47
C PRO A 39 19.67 2.07 10.95
N PHE A 40 19.12 1.28 10.05
CA PHE A 40 18.02 0.37 10.34
C PHE A 40 18.17 -0.94 9.54
N ASN A 41 17.65 -2.02 10.08
CA ASN A 41 17.75 -3.35 9.46
C ASN A 41 16.52 -3.76 8.67
N MET A 42 15.37 -3.10 8.90
CA MET A 42 14.10 -3.45 8.27
C MET A 42 13.35 -2.20 7.84
N ILE A 43 12.75 -2.25 6.66
CA ILE A 43 11.83 -1.24 6.16
C ILE A 43 10.47 -1.86 5.85
N CYS A 44 9.41 -1.24 6.34
CA CYS A 44 8.03 -1.60 5.99
C CYS A 44 7.34 -0.41 5.35
N GLY A 45 6.51 -0.65 4.36
CA GLY A 45 5.74 0.41 3.74
C GLY A 45 4.91 -0.04 2.56
N GLY A 46 4.20 0.93 1.97
CA GLY A 46 3.43 0.76 0.75
C GLY A 46 3.15 2.12 0.14
N SER A 47 3.19 2.23 -1.17
CA SER A 47 2.80 3.46 -1.84
C SER A 47 1.27 3.58 -1.87
N PRO A 48 0.72 4.81 -1.95
CA PRO A 48 -0.71 4.99 -2.12
C PRO A 48 -1.26 4.16 -3.28
N CYS A 49 -2.37 3.47 -3.02
CA CYS A 49 -2.95 2.50 -3.97
C CYS A 49 -3.94 3.12 -4.96
N GLN A 50 -4.24 4.42 -4.87
CA GLN A 50 -5.33 5.06 -5.62
C GLN A 50 -5.22 4.88 -7.14
N ASP A 51 -4.01 4.94 -7.68
CA ASP A 51 -3.77 4.81 -9.12
C ASP A 51 -3.63 3.34 -9.60
N PHE A 52 -3.54 2.39 -8.66
CA PHE A 52 -3.57 0.95 -8.93
C PHE A 52 -4.91 0.31 -8.60
N SER A 53 -5.73 0.96 -7.78
CA SER A 53 -7.03 0.41 -7.33
C SER A 53 -8.03 0.38 -8.47
N VAL A 54 -8.86 -0.68 -8.49
CA VAL A 54 -10.00 -0.79 -9.43
C VAL A 54 -11.03 0.33 -9.20
N ALA A 55 -11.12 0.85 -7.97
CA ALA A 55 -12.01 1.97 -7.63
C ALA A 55 -11.39 3.35 -7.93
N GLY A 56 -10.12 3.42 -8.36
CA GLY A 56 -9.41 4.67 -8.67
C GLY A 56 -9.26 4.93 -10.16
N ALA A 57 -8.53 5.98 -10.49
CA ALA A 57 -8.26 6.39 -11.89
C ALA A 57 -7.41 5.38 -12.68
N GLN A 58 -6.79 4.42 -12.01
CA GLN A 58 -5.91 3.40 -12.60
C GLN A 58 -4.81 4.00 -13.50
N ALA A 59 -4.29 5.18 -13.11
CA ALA A 59 -3.24 5.88 -13.86
C ALA A 59 -1.87 5.19 -13.74
N GLY A 60 -1.68 4.36 -12.70
CA GLY A 60 -0.41 3.71 -12.38
C GLY A 60 0.66 4.71 -11.92
N SER A 61 1.92 4.30 -11.96
CA SER A 61 3.06 5.18 -11.72
C SER A 61 3.30 6.04 -12.96
N LYS A 62 2.90 7.30 -12.91
CA LYS A 62 3.10 8.26 -13.99
C LYS A 62 3.76 9.53 -13.51
N TRP A 63 4.69 10.03 -14.30
CA TRP A 63 5.21 11.40 -14.19
C TRP A 63 4.93 12.15 -15.47
N ARG A 64 4.64 13.44 -15.34
CA ARG A 64 4.47 14.36 -16.47
C ARG A 64 5.46 15.50 -16.33
N CYS A 65 6.21 15.76 -17.38
CA CYS A 65 7.05 16.93 -17.46
C CYS A 65 6.20 18.16 -17.76
N LYS A 66 6.29 19.21 -16.95
CA LYS A 66 5.54 20.46 -17.15
C LYS A 66 6.15 21.32 -18.28
N ASP A 67 7.42 21.07 -18.65
CA ASP A 67 8.10 21.87 -19.66
C ASP A 67 7.81 21.38 -21.09
N CYS A 68 7.58 20.07 -21.28
CA CYS A 68 7.33 19.48 -22.61
C CYS A 68 6.12 18.54 -22.66
N GLU A 69 5.36 18.45 -21.58
CA GLU A 69 4.13 17.64 -21.45
C GLU A 69 4.32 16.12 -21.63
N HIS A 70 5.56 15.65 -21.73
CA HIS A 70 5.86 14.22 -21.86
C HIS A 70 5.44 13.45 -20.61
N GLU A 71 4.61 12.41 -20.80
CA GLU A 71 4.20 11.47 -19.75
C GLU A 71 4.99 10.17 -19.86
N TYR A 72 5.45 9.65 -18.71
CA TYR A 72 6.23 8.41 -18.67
C TYR A 72 6.08 7.71 -17.32
N ASN A 73 6.41 6.42 -17.29
CA ASN A 73 6.56 5.68 -16.03
C ASN A 73 7.98 5.94 -15.49
N PRO A 74 8.14 6.46 -14.26
CA PRO A 74 9.46 6.75 -13.70
C PRO A 74 10.38 5.53 -13.59
N LEU A 75 9.83 4.31 -13.52
CA LEU A 75 10.64 3.09 -13.48
C LEU A 75 11.28 2.73 -14.83
N THR A 76 10.84 3.32 -15.94
CA THR A 76 11.51 3.17 -17.24
C THR A 76 12.80 4.00 -17.35
N VAL A 77 13.04 4.89 -16.38
CA VAL A 77 14.21 5.77 -16.34
C VAL A 77 15.13 5.29 -15.21
N HIS A 78 16.41 5.10 -15.51
CA HIS A 78 17.39 4.70 -14.52
C HIS A 78 17.40 5.69 -13.32
N TRP A 79 17.50 5.17 -12.12
CA TRP A 79 17.36 5.96 -10.88
C TRP A 79 18.29 7.19 -10.82
N SER A 80 19.50 7.11 -11.37
CA SER A 80 20.49 8.22 -11.36
C SER A 80 20.08 9.45 -12.18
N THR A 81 19.23 9.27 -13.17
CA THR A 81 18.73 10.33 -14.06
C THR A 81 17.24 10.60 -13.91
N ARG A 82 16.55 9.86 -13.02
CA ARG A 82 15.09 9.91 -12.83
C ARG A 82 14.57 11.29 -12.41
N HIS A 83 15.43 12.15 -11.84
CA HIS A 83 15.08 13.53 -11.49
C HIS A 83 14.88 14.44 -12.73
N LYS A 84 15.18 13.96 -13.94
CA LYS A 84 15.06 14.68 -15.20
C LYS A 84 14.08 14.01 -16.15
N CYS A 85 13.37 14.81 -16.93
CA CYS A 85 12.53 14.32 -18.00
C CYS A 85 13.37 13.60 -19.08
N PRO A 86 13.04 12.36 -19.47
CA PRO A 86 13.81 11.64 -20.48
C PRO A 86 13.69 12.25 -21.89
N ASN A 87 12.68 13.11 -22.14
CA ASN A 87 12.46 13.74 -23.43
C ASN A 87 13.19 15.09 -23.58
N CYS A 88 13.15 15.98 -22.57
CA CYS A 88 13.70 17.33 -22.69
C CYS A 88 14.79 17.65 -21.67
N GLY A 89 15.05 16.76 -20.70
CA GLY A 89 16.00 17.00 -19.63
C GLY A 89 15.52 17.95 -18.52
N GLY A 90 14.30 18.48 -18.62
CA GLY A 90 13.71 19.37 -17.61
C GLY A 90 13.48 18.67 -16.28
N GLU A 91 13.53 19.42 -15.18
CA GLU A 91 13.36 18.89 -13.81
C GLU A 91 11.97 19.21 -13.22
N ASN A 92 11.15 19.95 -13.93
CA ASN A 92 9.82 20.35 -13.52
C ASN A 92 8.81 19.22 -13.74
N LEU A 93 8.78 18.26 -12.80
CA LEU A 93 8.02 17.01 -12.94
C LEU A 93 6.80 17.02 -12.02
N ASP A 94 5.64 16.70 -12.59
CA ASP A 94 4.41 16.39 -11.86
C ASP A 94 4.32 14.88 -11.64
N LYS A 95 4.11 14.46 -10.37
CA LYS A 95 4.23 13.07 -9.95
C LYS A 95 2.90 12.55 -9.42
N THR A 96 2.43 11.39 -9.89
CA THR A 96 1.27 10.72 -9.30
C THR A 96 1.57 10.22 -7.89
N ARG A 97 0.55 10.08 -7.05
CA ARG A 97 0.72 9.57 -5.67
C ARG A 97 1.28 8.15 -5.65
N SER A 98 0.85 7.30 -6.57
CA SER A 98 1.34 5.91 -6.65
C SER A 98 2.80 5.81 -7.07
N SER A 99 3.37 6.88 -7.65
CA SER A 99 4.81 6.94 -7.95
C SER A 99 5.68 7.15 -6.71
N LEU A 100 5.08 7.34 -5.52
CA LEU A 100 5.82 7.36 -4.24
C LEU A 100 6.54 6.04 -3.94
N LEU A 101 6.20 4.97 -4.64
CA LEU A 101 6.99 3.75 -4.62
C LEU A 101 8.48 4.00 -5.01
N VAL A 102 8.74 4.99 -5.86
CA VAL A 102 10.10 5.43 -6.26
C VAL A 102 10.85 6.02 -5.07
N GLU A 103 10.16 6.72 -4.17
CA GLU A 103 10.76 7.28 -2.95
C GLU A 103 11.13 6.15 -1.97
N TRP A 104 10.31 5.12 -1.86
CA TRP A 104 10.61 3.93 -1.08
C TRP A 104 11.86 3.21 -1.62
N LEU A 105 11.95 3.03 -2.95
CA LEU A 105 13.13 2.50 -3.62
C LEU A 105 14.39 3.35 -3.35
N ARG A 106 14.27 4.69 -3.34
CA ARG A 106 15.35 5.61 -3.04
C ARG A 106 15.92 5.38 -1.63
N ILE A 107 15.05 5.24 -0.64
CA ILE A 107 15.45 4.94 0.74
C ILE A 107 16.18 3.60 0.83
N ILE A 108 15.65 2.56 0.19
CA ILE A 108 16.26 1.21 0.17
C ILE A 108 17.65 1.24 -0.45
N ARG A 109 17.77 1.88 -1.61
CA ARG A 109 19.05 1.98 -2.32
C ARG A 109 20.15 2.62 -1.46
N ALA A 110 19.81 3.70 -0.75
CA ALA A 110 20.76 4.44 0.05
C ALA A 110 21.15 3.72 1.34
N ASN A 111 20.17 3.11 2.02
CA ASN A 111 20.35 2.57 3.38
C ASN A 111 20.59 1.05 3.41
N LYS A 112 20.23 0.33 2.36
CA LYS A 112 20.41 -1.11 2.20
C LYS A 112 19.98 -1.93 3.42
N PRO A 113 18.72 -1.80 3.91
CA PRO A 113 18.25 -2.59 5.03
C PRO A 113 18.36 -4.09 4.74
N ASN A 114 18.48 -4.93 5.76
CA ASN A 114 18.60 -6.37 5.61
C ASN A 114 17.32 -6.99 5.05
N TRP A 115 16.16 -6.46 5.47
CA TRP A 115 14.84 -6.94 5.07
C TRP A 115 13.92 -5.78 4.72
N GLY A 116 12.92 -6.08 3.92
CA GLY A 116 11.83 -5.15 3.66
C GLY A 116 10.51 -5.85 3.43
N ILE A 117 9.43 -5.14 3.77
CA ILE A 117 8.04 -5.53 3.46
C ILE A 117 7.39 -4.37 2.72
N TYR A 118 6.95 -4.63 1.50
CA TYR A 118 6.12 -3.71 0.74
C TYR A 118 4.72 -4.29 0.57
N GLU A 119 3.69 -3.49 0.90
CA GLU A 119 2.28 -3.89 0.76
C GLU A 119 1.59 -3.01 -0.28
N ASN A 120 0.71 -3.61 -1.08
CA ASN A 120 -0.18 -2.83 -1.97
C ASN A 120 -1.45 -3.64 -2.31
N VAL A 121 -2.37 -2.99 -3.04
CA VAL A 121 -3.55 -3.68 -3.57
C VAL A 121 -3.17 -4.78 -4.56
N LYS A 122 -3.92 -5.89 -4.57
CA LYS A 122 -3.73 -7.02 -5.48
C LYS A 122 -3.54 -6.59 -6.94
N ASN A 123 -4.22 -5.53 -7.37
CA ASN A 123 -4.24 -5.13 -8.77
C ASN A 123 -2.87 -4.66 -9.31
N ILE A 124 -1.90 -4.31 -8.45
CA ILE A 124 -0.54 -3.94 -8.90
C ILE A 124 0.15 -5.11 -9.62
N VAL A 125 -0.17 -6.36 -9.27
CA VAL A 125 0.32 -7.57 -9.94
C VAL A 125 -0.62 -8.05 -11.05
N GLY A 126 -1.70 -7.32 -11.31
CA GLY A 126 -2.65 -7.61 -12.38
C GLY A 126 -2.08 -7.27 -13.76
N LYS A 127 -2.69 -7.84 -14.81
CA LYS A 127 -2.23 -7.70 -16.21
C LYS A 127 -1.90 -6.25 -16.63
N LYS A 128 -2.70 -5.28 -16.17
CA LYS A 128 -2.53 -3.86 -16.55
C LYS A 128 -1.21 -3.26 -16.04
N PHE A 129 -0.73 -3.72 -14.89
CA PHE A 129 0.44 -3.15 -14.21
C PHE A 129 1.61 -4.13 -14.11
N ALA A 130 1.51 -5.30 -14.78
CA ALA A 130 2.52 -6.34 -14.72
C ALA A 130 3.92 -5.85 -15.08
N ASP A 131 4.03 -5.02 -16.14
CA ASP A 131 5.32 -4.46 -16.56
C ASP A 131 5.88 -3.49 -15.50
N THR A 132 5.03 -2.64 -14.93
CA THR A 132 5.43 -1.73 -13.85
C THR A 132 5.90 -2.52 -12.62
N PHE A 133 5.18 -3.57 -12.26
CA PHE A 133 5.56 -4.43 -11.13
C PHE A 133 6.86 -5.19 -11.41
N LYS A 134 7.04 -5.66 -12.64
CA LYS A 134 8.30 -6.29 -13.05
C LYS A 134 9.47 -5.32 -12.92
N MET A 135 9.37 -4.10 -13.44
CA MET A 135 10.41 -3.06 -13.32
C MET A 135 10.75 -2.76 -11.85
N PHE A 136 9.73 -2.74 -10.97
CA PHE A 136 9.92 -2.56 -9.54
C PHE A 136 10.75 -3.70 -8.92
N VAL A 137 10.43 -4.93 -9.25
CA VAL A 137 11.18 -6.11 -8.78
C VAL A 137 12.59 -6.16 -9.36
N ASP A 138 12.75 -5.86 -10.66
CA ASP A 138 14.06 -5.82 -11.32
C ASP A 138 14.98 -4.77 -10.67
N GLU A 139 14.46 -3.59 -10.34
CA GLU A 139 15.23 -2.53 -9.65
C GLU A 139 15.67 -2.96 -8.24
N LEU A 140 14.83 -3.70 -7.52
CA LEU A 140 15.19 -4.28 -6.22
C LEU A 140 16.28 -5.36 -6.37
N ASP A 141 16.23 -6.14 -7.43
CA ASP A 141 17.28 -7.13 -7.76
C ASP A 141 18.64 -6.46 -8.01
N GLU A 142 18.64 -5.34 -8.76
CA GLU A 142 19.83 -4.50 -8.98
C GLU A 142 20.40 -3.93 -7.66
N TYR A 143 19.53 -3.62 -6.68
CA TYR A 143 19.96 -3.14 -5.36
C TYR A 143 20.52 -4.24 -4.47
N GLY A 144 20.48 -5.51 -4.92
CA GLY A 144 21.04 -6.66 -4.23
C GLY A 144 20.03 -7.41 -3.35
N TYR A 145 18.74 -7.40 -3.70
CA TYR A 145 17.69 -8.12 -2.99
C TYR A 145 17.13 -9.28 -3.79
N ASN A 146 16.88 -10.39 -3.13
CA ASN A 146 15.91 -11.38 -3.57
C ASN A 146 14.52 -10.94 -3.14
N THR A 147 13.53 -11.10 -4.02
CA THR A 147 12.15 -10.70 -3.76
C THR A 147 11.23 -11.90 -3.82
N TYR A 148 10.36 -12.01 -2.81
CA TYR A 148 9.29 -13.00 -2.74
C TYR A 148 7.98 -12.26 -2.66
N TYR A 149 6.99 -12.61 -3.46
CA TYR A 149 5.70 -11.93 -3.39
C TYR A 149 4.53 -12.91 -3.50
N GLN A 150 3.47 -12.59 -2.78
CA GLN A 150 2.23 -13.35 -2.79
C GLN A 150 1.05 -12.43 -2.51
N VAL A 151 -0.10 -12.74 -3.12
CA VAL A 151 -1.37 -12.13 -2.74
C VAL A 151 -1.95 -12.93 -1.59
N LEU A 152 -2.14 -12.25 -0.44
CA LEU A 152 -2.75 -12.82 0.75
C LEU A 152 -4.12 -12.18 0.96
N ASN A 153 -5.06 -12.94 1.51
CA ASN A 153 -6.37 -12.43 1.90
C ASN A 153 -6.52 -12.52 3.42
N ALA A 154 -6.86 -11.42 4.08
CA ALA A 154 -6.97 -11.36 5.54
C ALA A 154 -7.91 -12.43 6.11
N LYS A 155 -8.98 -12.80 5.38
CA LYS A 155 -9.92 -13.86 5.80
C LYS A 155 -9.27 -15.24 5.95
N ASP A 156 -8.18 -15.49 5.23
CA ASP A 156 -7.46 -16.76 5.24
C ASP A 156 -6.44 -16.83 6.39
N TYR A 157 -6.38 -15.78 7.22
CA TYR A 157 -5.45 -15.63 8.35
C TYR A 157 -6.18 -15.20 9.65
N GLY A 158 -7.41 -15.67 9.81
CA GLY A 158 -8.17 -15.49 11.04
C GLY A 158 -8.80 -14.10 11.23
N ILE A 159 -8.81 -13.24 10.21
CA ILE A 159 -9.46 -11.92 10.24
C ILE A 159 -10.74 -12.00 9.41
N PRO A 160 -11.92 -11.74 9.95
CA PRO A 160 -13.19 -11.88 9.22
C PRO A 160 -13.43 -10.72 8.22
N GLN A 161 -12.43 -10.45 7.38
CA GLN A 161 -12.46 -9.42 6.36
C GLN A 161 -11.93 -9.95 5.02
N ASN A 162 -12.72 -9.82 3.97
CA ASN A 162 -12.26 -10.12 2.61
C ASN A 162 -11.40 -8.96 2.09
N ARG A 163 -10.07 -9.05 2.35
CA ARG A 163 -9.10 -8.02 1.99
C ARG A 163 -7.86 -8.65 1.35
N GLU A 164 -7.82 -8.65 0.02
CA GLU A 164 -6.68 -9.13 -0.74
C GLU A 164 -5.62 -8.05 -0.87
N ARG A 165 -4.38 -8.38 -0.53
CA ARG A 165 -3.19 -7.51 -0.68
C ARG A 165 -2.01 -8.32 -1.19
N VAL A 166 -1.21 -7.70 -2.04
CA VAL A 166 0.11 -8.24 -2.36
C VAL A 166 1.10 -7.80 -1.30
N TYR A 167 1.86 -8.75 -0.82
CA TYR A 167 3.03 -8.52 0.02
C TYR A 167 4.27 -8.90 -0.76
N VAL A 168 5.25 -7.98 -0.80
CA VAL A 168 6.56 -8.21 -1.39
C VAL A 168 7.58 -8.18 -0.27
N ILE A 169 8.25 -9.30 -0.08
CA ILE A 169 9.29 -9.47 0.93
C ILE A 169 10.65 -9.32 0.25
N LEU A 170 11.50 -8.52 0.83
CA LEU A 170 12.87 -8.27 0.39
C LEU A 170 13.83 -8.91 1.38
N ILE A 171 14.78 -9.65 0.88
CA ILE A 171 15.88 -10.19 1.67
C ILE A 171 17.18 -9.89 0.92
N ARG A 172 18.16 -9.27 1.57
CA ARG A 172 19.47 -9.06 0.93
C ARG A 172 20.04 -10.38 0.45
N LYS A 173 20.56 -10.43 -0.78
CA LYS A 173 21.05 -11.66 -1.42
C LYS A 173 22.08 -12.40 -0.55
N GLU A 174 22.93 -11.67 0.15
CA GLU A 174 23.95 -12.23 1.05
C GLU A 174 23.39 -12.87 2.34
N LEU A 175 22.15 -12.52 2.72
CA LEU A 175 21.48 -13.05 3.91
C LEU A 175 20.42 -14.08 3.57
N ASP A 176 20.02 -14.13 2.31
CA ASP A 176 18.96 -15.03 1.88
C ASP A 176 19.48 -16.46 1.70
N ASN A 177 18.92 -17.37 2.46
CA ASN A 177 19.22 -18.81 2.38
C ASN A 177 18.21 -19.60 1.52
N GLY A 178 17.31 -18.91 0.83
CA GLY A 178 16.28 -19.49 -0.03
C GLY A 178 15.16 -20.25 0.70
N LYS A 179 15.07 -20.13 2.03
CA LYS A 179 14.09 -20.87 2.85
C LYS A 179 12.85 -20.04 3.22
N PHE A 180 12.78 -18.78 2.78
CA PHE A 180 11.60 -17.96 3.07
C PHE A 180 10.33 -18.60 2.47
N LYS A 181 9.28 -18.64 3.26
CA LYS A 181 7.93 -19.05 2.84
C LYS A 181 6.91 -18.12 3.47
N PHE A 182 5.87 -17.79 2.71
CA PHE A 182 4.69 -17.13 3.28
C PHE A 182 3.99 -18.05 4.27
N PRO A 183 3.31 -17.50 5.30
CA PRO A 183 2.57 -18.31 6.26
C PRO A 183 1.46 -19.10 5.57
N GLU A 184 1.20 -20.30 6.07
CA GLU A 184 0.09 -21.12 5.59
C GLU A 184 -1.25 -20.52 6.09
N PRO A 185 -2.30 -20.52 5.26
CA PRO A 185 -3.64 -20.11 5.68
C PRO A 185 -4.17 -20.94 6.85
N PHE A 186 -4.98 -20.31 7.70
CA PHE A 186 -5.68 -20.98 8.79
C PHE A 186 -7.05 -20.35 9.06
N ASP A 187 -8.03 -21.13 9.48
CA ASP A 187 -9.32 -20.68 9.95
C ASP A 187 -9.38 -20.85 11.47
N ASN A 188 -9.49 -19.74 12.21
CA ASN A 188 -9.65 -19.72 13.67
C ASN A 188 -11.12 -19.76 14.12
N GLY A 189 -12.04 -19.91 13.18
CA GLY A 189 -13.49 -19.94 13.43
C GLY A 189 -14.14 -18.56 13.61
N LEU A 190 -13.38 -17.46 13.66
CA LEU A 190 -13.94 -16.12 13.78
C LEU A 190 -14.70 -15.71 12.51
N ARG A 191 -15.87 -15.09 12.72
CA ARG A 191 -16.73 -14.55 11.67
C ARG A 191 -17.06 -13.10 12.00
N LEU A 192 -17.54 -12.35 11.00
CA LEU A 192 -17.88 -10.93 11.19
C LEU A 192 -18.83 -10.71 12.37
N LYS A 193 -19.83 -11.59 12.54
CA LYS A 193 -20.78 -11.51 13.66
C LYS A 193 -20.11 -11.54 15.03
N ASP A 194 -18.96 -12.21 15.18
CA ASP A 194 -18.23 -12.34 16.44
C ASP A 194 -17.44 -11.06 16.78
N MET A 195 -17.38 -10.11 15.84
CA MET A 195 -16.71 -8.82 16.00
C MET A 195 -17.70 -7.67 16.19
N LEU A 196 -19.00 -7.93 16.09
CA LEU A 196 -20.04 -6.90 16.30
C LEU A 196 -20.26 -6.70 17.79
N GLU A 197 -20.50 -5.47 18.18
CA GLU A 197 -20.94 -5.11 19.53
C GLU A 197 -22.40 -5.50 19.72
N ASP A 198 -22.74 -6.01 20.90
CA ASP A 198 -24.12 -6.41 21.23
C ASP A 198 -25.04 -5.18 21.35
N GLU A 199 -24.50 -4.06 21.85
CA GLU A 199 -25.21 -2.79 22.00
C GLU A 199 -24.42 -1.68 21.29
N VAL A 200 -25.07 -0.92 20.43
CA VAL A 200 -24.49 0.17 19.65
C VAL A 200 -25.35 1.42 19.83
N ASP A 201 -24.72 2.56 20.11
CA ASP A 201 -25.40 3.87 20.24
C ASP A 201 -26.13 4.21 18.92
N ASP A 202 -27.37 4.69 19.02
CA ASP A 202 -28.24 5.04 17.90
C ASP A 202 -27.58 5.98 16.86
N LYS A 203 -26.67 6.84 17.28
CA LYS A 203 -25.93 7.75 16.40
C LYS A 203 -25.08 7.04 15.31
N TYR A 204 -24.74 5.75 15.49
CA TYR A 204 -23.98 4.97 14.52
C TYR A 204 -24.86 4.26 13.49
N TYR A 205 -26.19 4.23 13.70
CA TYR A 205 -27.09 3.65 12.72
C TYR A 205 -27.37 4.62 11.57
N ILE A 206 -27.19 4.16 10.35
CA ILE A 206 -27.49 4.94 9.14
C ILE A 206 -28.97 4.77 8.82
N ASN A 207 -29.82 5.64 9.40
CA ASN A 207 -31.26 5.61 9.19
C ASN A 207 -31.72 6.79 8.30
N THR A 208 -31.17 6.84 7.09
CA THR A 208 -31.57 7.83 6.09
C THR A 208 -32.59 7.25 5.10
N PRO A 209 -33.48 8.03 4.49
CA PRO A 209 -34.41 7.54 3.45
C PRO A 209 -33.70 6.80 2.33
N LYS A 210 -32.54 7.30 1.90
CA LYS A 210 -31.72 6.66 0.86
C LYS A 210 -31.15 5.30 1.29
N ALA A 211 -30.77 5.15 2.57
CA ALA A 211 -30.31 3.86 3.08
C ALA A 211 -31.45 2.84 3.14
N GLN A 212 -32.66 3.29 3.55
CA GLN A 212 -33.84 2.44 3.59
C GLN A 212 -34.28 2.00 2.19
N GLU A 213 -34.25 2.90 1.19
CA GLU A 213 -34.49 2.59 -0.21
C GLU A 213 -33.50 1.52 -0.72
N LEU A 214 -32.19 1.71 -0.49
CA LEU A 214 -31.18 0.75 -0.87
C LEU A 214 -31.39 -0.64 -0.24
N ILE A 215 -31.71 -0.69 1.05
CA ILE A 215 -32.01 -1.95 1.76
C ILE A 215 -33.22 -2.63 1.13
N SER A 216 -34.31 -1.88 0.88
CA SER A 216 -35.51 -2.39 0.21
C SER A 216 -35.19 -2.98 -1.16
N ASP A 217 -34.39 -2.29 -1.97
CA ASP A 217 -33.96 -2.76 -3.29
C ASP A 217 -33.10 -4.04 -3.20
N LEU A 218 -32.22 -4.13 -2.20
CA LEU A 218 -31.40 -5.31 -1.98
C LEU A 218 -32.25 -6.53 -1.56
N ILE A 219 -33.23 -6.35 -0.70
CA ILE A 219 -34.19 -7.39 -0.29
C ILE A 219 -35.04 -7.82 -1.49
N SER A 220 -35.64 -6.88 -2.20
CA SER A 220 -36.52 -7.19 -3.34
C SER A 220 -35.78 -7.88 -4.49
N SER A 221 -34.48 -7.61 -4.64
CA SER A 221 -33.60 -8.27 -5.62
C SER A 221 -33.02 -9.61 -5.14
N GLY A 222 -33.36 -10.05 -3.93
CA GLY A 222 -32.84 -11.31 -3.34
C GLY A 222 -31.34 -11.28 -2.99
N LYS A 223 -30.75 -10.09 -2.93
CA LYS A 223 -29.31 -9.92 -2.58
C LYS A 223 -29.10 -9.78 -1.07
N LEU A 224 -30.14 -9.49 -0.33
CA LEU A 224 -30.14 -9.38 1.12
C LEU A 224 -31.36 -10.11 1.68
N ASP A 225 -31.13 -10.95 2.69
CA ASP A 225 -32.23 -11.59 3.42
C ASP A 225 -32.74 -10.63 4.50
N ASP A 226 -34.07 -10.39 4.53
CA ASP A 226 -34.72 -9.53 5.51
C ASP A 226 -34.47 -10.01 6.96
N ALA A 227 -34.29 -11.32 7.16
CA ALA A 227 -33.95 -11.91 8.45
C ALA A 227 -32.52 -11.60 8.91
N SER A 228 -31.64 -11.16 8.00
CA SER A 228 -30.24 -10.82 8.31
C SER A 228 -30.05 -9.36 8.75
N ILE A 229 -31.09 -8.54 8.68
CA ILE A 229 -31.05 -7.12 9.09
C ILE A 229 -31.32 -7.07 10.59
N PRO A 230 -30.42 -6.44 11.39
CA PRO A 230 -30.72 -6.19 12.79
C PRO A 230 -32.02 -5.38 12.91
N LYS A 231 -33.02 -5.93 13.54
CA LYS A 231 -34.25 -5.18 13.83
C LYS A 231 -33.94 -4.22 14.99
N VAL A 232 -33.92 -2.95 14.68
CA VAL A 232 -33.84 -1.86 15.68
C VAL A 232 -35.16 -1.81 16.46
#